data_1d9c8689569c4572dec2f265363bc3fc
#
_entry.id   1d9c8689569c4572dec2f265363bc3fc
#
_cell.length_a   1.000
_cell.length_b   1.000
_cell.length_c   1.000
_cell.angle_alpha   90.00
_cell.angle_beta   90.00
_cell.angle_gamma   90.00
#
_symmetry.space_group_name_H-M   'P 1'
#
loop_
_entity.id
_entity.type
_entity.pdbx_description
1 polymer ?
#
loop_
_entity_poly.entity_id
_entity_poly.type
_entity_poly.pdbx_seq_one_letter_code
_entity_poly.pdbx_strand_id
1 'polypeptide(L)'
;MILDPILTAALRHWGARCVPFNDEPATECFAWEPWTQTLELLNRTAALRSLMLLVGDNGVGKSTLASHWISQLEPRAYTPLALTHSTLSGNGVLSVLLQKLGKTASFARSRNLVLLEQAFQELNGTTPVVVLDEGQLYPPGA
;
A
#
# COMPACT_ATOMS: atom_id res chain seq x y z
N MET A 1 9.36 -3.07 23.82
CA MET A 1 8.55 -1.90 24.23
C MET A 1 7.86 -2.26 25.55
N ILE A 2 8.16 -1.53 26.64
CA ILE A 2 7.55 -1.79 27.96
C ILE A 2 6.19 -1.07 27.91
N LEU A 3 5.09 -1.83 27.89
CA LEU A 3 3.74 -1.29 27.97
C LEU A 3 3.55 -0.58 29.32
N ASP A 4 2.91 0.59 29.29
CA ASP A 4 2.48 1.32 30.49
C ASP A 4 1.69 0.38 31.43
N PRO A 5 2.00 0.35 32.74
CA PRO A 5 1.26 -0.47 33.71
C PRO A 5 -0.24 -0.25 33.69
N ILE A 6 -0.68 0.99 33.47
CA ILE A 6 -2.12 1.36 33.37
C ILE A 6 -2.74 0.68 32.14
N LEU A 7 -2.07 0.73 31.00
CA LEU A 7 -2.53 0.11 29.77
C LEU A 7 -2.60 -1.42 29.90
N THR A 8 -1.60 -2.02 30.57
CA THR A 8 -1.59 -3.45 30.85
C THR A 8 -2.75 -3.87 31.76
N ALA A 9 -3.08 -3.06 32.76
CA ALA A 9 -4.22 -3.30 33.65
C ALA A 9 -5.55 -3.18 32.90
N ALA A 10 -5.69 -2.17 32.03
CA ALA A 10 -6.87 -1.98 31.19
C ALA A 10 -7.08 -3.15 30.21
N LEU A 11 -6.04 -3.61 29.53
CA LEU A 11 -6.10 -4.79 28.63
C LEU A 11 -6.60 -6.04 29.38
N ARG A 12 -6.07 -6.29 30.58
CA ARG A 12 -6.51 -7.42 31.41
C ARG A 12 -7.96 -7.28 31.84
N HIS A 13 -8.37 -6.09 32.25
CA HIS A 13 -9.75 -5.81 32.69
C HIS A 13 -10.79 -6.10 31.60
N TRP A 14 -10.48 -5.70 30.37
CA TRP A 14 -11.37 -5.88 29.21
C TRP A 14 -11.14 -7.20 28.45
N GLY A 15 -10.19 -8.04 28.87
CA GLY A 15 -9.83 -9.27 28.17
C GLY A 15 -9.28 -9.02 26.75
N ALA A 16 -8.73 -7.84 26.51
CA ALA A 16 -8.20 -7.47 25.21
C ALA A 16 -6.84 -8.14 24.96
N ARG A 17 -6.63 -8.66 23.75
CA ARG A 17 -5.39 -9.34 23.35
C ARG A 17 -4.30 -8.37 22.92
N CYS A 18 -4.66 -7.19 22.47
CA CYS A 18 -3.75 -6.14 22.01
C CYS A 18 -4.30 -4.77 22.39
N VAL A 19 -3.45 -3.74 22.28
CA VAL A 19 -3.87 -2.35 22.45
C VAL A 19 -4.79 -1.97 21.29
N PRO A 20 -6.06 -1.58 21.56
CA PRO A 20 -6.92 -1.10 20.51
C PRO A 20 -6.41 0.26 19.98
N PHE A 21 -6.70 0.55 18.72
CA PHE A 21 -6.39 1.86 18.07
C PHE A 21 -4.90 2.22 18.06
N ASN A 22 -4.02 1.23 18.00
CA ASN A 22 -2.61 1.47 17.69
C ASN A 22 -2.42 1.64 16.17
N ASP A 23 -1.34 2.32 15.77
CA ASP A 23 -0.99 2.53 14.36
C ASP A 23 -0.41 1.28 13.67
N GLU A 24 -0.41 0.13 14.35
CA GLU A 24 0.03 -1.12 13.75
C GLU A 24 -1.00 -1.62 12.73
N PRO A 25 -0.55 -2.15 11.58
CA PRO A 25 -1.47 -2.72 10.59
C PRO A 25 -2.35 -3.77 11.25
N ALA A 26 -3.67 -3.64 11.10
CA ALA A 26 -4.60 -4.59 11.65
C ALA A 26 -4.31 -5.98 11.08
N THR A 27 -3.90 -6.91 11.95
CA THR A 27 -3.66 -8.31 11.59
C THR A 27 -4.97 -9.06 11.35
N GLU A 28 -6.06 -8.59 11.95
CA GLU A 28 -7.39 -9.13 11.78
C GLU A 28 -8.36 -8.00 11.36
N CYS A 29 -8.87 -8.09 10.16
CA CYS A 29 -9.90 -7.19 9.65
C CYS A 29 -11.27 -7.86 9.71
N PHE A 30 -12.30 -7.12 10.13
CA PHE A 30 -13.67 -7.62 10.05
C PHE A 30 -14.08 -7.72 8.57
N ALA A 31 -14.22 -8.97 8.10
CA ALA A 31 -14.63 -9.24 6.73
C ALA A 31 -16.16 -9.15 6.61
N TRP A 32 -16.66 -8.07 6.06
CA TRP A 32 -18.06 -7.88 5.68
C TRP A 32 -18.21 -7.89 4.16
N GLU A 33 -19.40 -8.12 3.66
CA GLU A 33 -19.61 -8.40 2.23
C GLU A 33 -18.97 -7.39 1.25
N PRO A 34 -19.15 -6.04 1.39
CA PRO A 34 -18.49 -5.09 0.51
C PRO A 34 -16.96 -5.11 0.59
N TRP A 35 -16.38 -5.44 1.74
CA TRP A 35 -14.93 -5.63 1.91
C TRP A 35 -14.44 -6.81 1.07
N THR A 36 -15.11 -7.95 1.17
CA THR A 36 -14.74 -9.17 0.45
C THR A 36 -14.87 -8.97 -1.07
N GLN A 37 -15.97 -8.35 -1.51
CA GLN A 37 -16.19 -8.02 -2.93
C GLN A 37 -15.10 -7.08 -3.47
N THR A 38 -14.68 -6.08 -2.68
CA THR A 38 -13.63 -5.15 -3.10
C THR A 38 -12.28 -5.85 -3.19
N LEU A 39 -11.94 -6.77 -2.27
CA LEU A 39 -10.73 -7.59 -2.35
C LEU A 39 -10.71 -8.46 -3.61
N GLU A 40 -11.83 -9.06 -3.97
CA GLU A 40 -11.96 -9.83 -5.22
C GLU A 40 -11.72 -8.96 -6.46
N LEU A 41 -12.28 -7.73 -6.48
CA LEU A 41 -12.05 -6.78 -7.55
C LEU A 41 -10.59 -6.34 -7.65
N LEU A 42 -9.91 -6.10 -6.52
CA LEU A 42 -8.49 -5.79 -6.49
C LEU A 42 -7.64 -6.95 -7.03
N ASN A 43 -7.93 -8.17 -6.62
CA ASN A 43 -7.25 -9.37 -7.12
C ASN A 43 -7.44 -9.53 -8.64
N ARG A 44 -8.66 -9.35 -9.13
CA ARG A 44 -8.98 -9.40 -10.55
C ARG A 44 -8.25 -8.29 -11.33
N THR A 45 -8.19 -7.08 -10.77
CA THR A 45 -7.48 -5.95 -11.37
C THR A 45 -5.99 -6.22 -11.51
N ALA A 46 -5.37 -6.77 -10.47
CA ALA A 46 -3.97 -7.16 -10.50
C ALA A 46 -3.70 -8.27 -11.53
N ALA A 47 -4.54 -9.30 -11.57
CA ALA A 47 -4.42 -10.40 -12.54
C ALA A 47 -4.56 -9.91 -14.00
N LEU A 48 -5.44 -8.94 -14.25
CA LEU A 48 -5.65 -8.33 -15.55
C LEU A 48 -4.63 -7.22 -15.89
N ARG A 49 -3.70 -6.91 -14.98
CA ARG A 49 -2.74 -5.81 -15.11
C ARG A 49 -3.42 -4.50 -15.47
N SER A 50 -4.54 -4.21 -14.81
CA SER A 50 -5.42 -3.09 -15.10
C SER A 50 -5.31 -2.01 -14.03
N LEU A 51 -6.04 -0.91 -14.21
CA LEU A 51 -6.15 0.19 -13.26
C LEU A 51 -7.46 0.09 -12.49
N MET A 52 -7.40 0.35 -11.18
CA MET A 52 -8.58 0.47 -10.33
C MET A 52 -8.51 1.76 -9.50
N LEU A 53 -9.63 2.45 -9.40
CA LEU A 53 -9.80 3.60 -8.51
C LEU A 53 -10.72 3.20 -7.36
N LEU A 54 -10.19 3.23 -6.13
CA LEU A 54 -10.94 2.99 -4.91
C LEU A 54 -11.42 4.32 -4.32
N VAL A 55 -12.73 4.55 -4.34
CA VAL A 55 -13.36 5.80 -3.88
C VAL A 55 -14.30 5.50 -2.71
N GLY A 56 -14.38 6.42 -1.77
CA GLY A 56 -15.28 6.35 -0.62
C GLY A 56 -14.97 7.43 0.40
N ASP A 57 -15.87 7.62 1.36
CA ASP A 57 -15.76 8.63 2.41
C ASP A 57 -14.51 8.43 3.30
N ASN A 58 -14.13 9.49 4.01
CA ASN A 58 -13.04 9.39 4.99
C ASN A 58 -13.43 8.43 6.12
N GLY A 59 -12.47 7.63 6.57
CA GLY A 59 -12.69 6.69 7.68
C GLY A 59 -13.34 5.36 7.32
N VAL A 60 -13.77 5.13 6.06
CA VAL A 60 -14.39 3.84 5.65
C VAL A 60 -13.40 2.68 5.50
N GLY A 61 -12.12 2.91 5.76
CA GLY A 61 -11.10 1.85 5.78
C GLY A 61 -10.40 1.59 4.44
N LYS A 62 -10.40 2.54 3.48
CA LYS A 62 -9.71 2.37 2.18
C LYS A 62 -8.24 1.99 2.31
N SER A 63 -7.47 2.74 3.11
CA SER A 63 -6.04 2.50 3.34
C SER A 63 -5.80 1.17 4.08
N THR A 64 -6.67 0.83 5.03
CA THR A 64 -6.63 -0.45 5.74
C THR A 64 -6.88 -1.61 4.78
N LEU A 65 -7.88 -1.50 3.91
CA LEU A 65 -8.18 -2.50 2.89
C LEU A 65 -7.01 -2.67 1.92
N ALA A 66 -6.43 -1.56 1.43
CA ALA A 66 -5.29 -1.60 0.51
C ALA A 66 -4.07 -2.26 1.17
N SER A 67 -3.75 -1.89 2.42
CA SER A 67 -2.64 -2.47 3.17
C SER A 67 -2.85 -3.96 3.45
N HIS A 68 -4.06 -4.35 3.84
CA HIS A 68 -4.44 -5.74 4.04
C HIS A 68 -4.31 -6.55 2.74
N TRP A 69 -4.84 -6.04 1.63
CA TRP A 69 -4.72 -6.68 0.33
C TRP A 69 -3.26 -6.87 -0.11
N ILE A 70 -2.43 -5.82 0.02
CA ILE A 70 -0.99 -5.88 -0.30
C ILE A 70 -0.29 -6.98 0.51
N SER A 71 -0.64 -7.11 1.79
CA SER A 71 -0.02 -8.13 2.67
C SER A 71 -0.39 -9.57 2.28
N GLN A 72 -1.45 -9.77 1.52
CA GLN A 72 -1.93 -11.07 1.05
C GLN A 72 -1.48 -11.42 -0.38
N LEU A 73 -0.87 -10.48 -1.10
CA LEU A 73 -0.37 -10.75 -2.45
C LEU A 73 0.71 -11.82 -2.43
N GLU A 74 0.60 -12.79 -3.34
CA GLU A 74 1.59 -13.85 -3.49
C GLU A 74 2.95 -13.28 -3.95
N PRO A 75 4.02 -13.37 -3.13
CA PRO A 75 5.30 -12.72 -3.44
C PRO A 75 5.99 -13.27 -4.70
N ARG A 76 5.64 -14.48 -5.13
CA ARG A 76 6.18 -15.08 -6.34
C ARG A 76 5.49 -14.58 -7.61
N ALA A 77 4.29 -14.01 -7.47
CA ALA A 77 3.49 -13.51 -8.59
C ALA A 77 3.49 -11.98 -8.67
N TYR A 78 3.61 -11.29 -7.55
CA TYR A 78 3.43 -9.85 -7.46
C TYR A 78 4.55 -9.17 -6.66
N THR A 79 4.92 -7.96 -7.11
CA THR A 79 5.82 -7.05 -6.38
C THR A 79 5.04 -5.81 -5.97
N PRO A 80 4.60 -5.70 -4.70
CA PRO A 80 3.82 -4.55 -4.24
C PRO A 80 4.71 -3.32 -4.02
N LEU A 81 4.24 -2.18 -4.52
CA LEU A 81 4.89 -0.87 -4.45
C LEU A 81 3.89 0.17 -3.93
N ALA A 82 3.69 0.21 -2.61
CA ALA A 82 2.77 1.16 -1.99
C ALA A 82 3.45 2.51 -1.74
N LEU A 83 2.79 3.59 -2.17
CA LEU A 83 3.18 4.97 -1.92
C LEU A 83 2.14 5.61 -1.01
N THR A 84 2.59 6.01 0.19
CA THR A 84 1.77 6.69 1.20
C THR A 84 2.02 8.20 1.28
N HIS A 85 2.98 8.70 0.51
CA HIS A 85 3.36 10.12 0.50
C HIS A 85 2.64 10.84 -0.63
N SER A 86 1.58 11.55 -0.32
CA SER A 86 0.66 12.17 -1.27
C SER A 86 1.11 13.52 -1.86
N THR A 87 2.21 14.12 -1.37
CA THR A 87 2.67 15.44 -1.85
C THR A 87 3.81 15.37 -2.87
N LEU A 88 4.04 14.21 -3.44
CA LEU A 88 5.15 14.00 -4.38
C LEU A 88 4.81 14.56 -5.76
N SER A 89 5.78 15.29 -6.36
CA SER A 89 5.72 15.59 -7.80
C SER A 89 5.84 14.31 -8.62
N GLY A 90 5.51 14.36 -9.92
CA GLY A 90 5.66 13.18 -10.79
C GLY A 90 7.07 12.59 -10.80
N ASN A 91 8.12 13.45 -10.74
CA ASN A 91 9.48 12.94 -10.58
C ASN A 91 9.74 12.35 -9.19
N GLY A 92 9.09 12.88 -8.16
CA GLY A 92 9.12 12.35 -6.80
C GLY A 92 8.53 10.94 -6.73
N VAL A 93 7.38 10.70 -7.37
CA VAL A 93 6.76 9.37 -7.49
C VAL A 93 7.72 8.37 -8.14
N LEU A 94 8.32 8.74 -9.29
CA LEU A 94 9.29 7.88 -9.98
C LEU A 94 10.50 7.59 -9.09
N SER A 95 10.99 8.59 -8.36
CA SER A 95 12.15 8.41 -7.46
C SER A 95 11.85 7.45 -6.32
N VAL A 96 10.65 7.55 -5.70
CA VAL A 96 10.24 6.63 -4.63
C VAL A 96 10.06 5.20 -5.16
N LEU A 97 9.46 5.03 -6.35
CA LEU A 97 9.32 3.72 -6.98
C LEU A 97 10.69 3.08 -7.26
N LEU A 98 11.63 3.84 -7.83
CA LEU A 98 12.99 3.38 -8.06
C LEU A 98 13.69 2.97 -6.76
N GLN A 99 13.57 3.78 -5.71
CA GLN A 99 14.15 3.49 -4.41
C GLN A 99 13.58 2.19 -3.81
N LYS A 100 12.27 1.97 -3.92
CA LYS A 100 11.62 0.71 -3.48
C LYS A 100 12.10 -0.51 -4.28
N LEU A 101 12.51 -0.31 -5.53
CA LEU A 101 13.11 -1.33 -6.39
C LEU A 101 14.64 -1.44 -6.23
N GLY A 102 15.22 -0.77 -5.21
CA GLY A 102 16.66 -0.81 -4.93
C GLY A 102 17.53 -0.04 -5.94
N LYS A 103 16.91 0.88 -6.72
CA LYS A 103 17.62 1.70 -7.71
C LYS A 103 17.83 3.13 -7.22
N THR A 104 18.92 3.75 -7.65
CA THR A 104 19.20 5.16 -7.38
C THR A 104 18.50 6.05 -8.39
N ALA A 105 17.65 6.94 -7.94
CA ALA A 105 16.96 7.90 -8.79
C ALA A 105 17.89 9.03 -9.26
N SER A 106 17.59 9.57 -10.44
CA SER A 106 18.25 10.73 -11.06
C SER A 106 17.42 11.99 -10.85
N PHE A 107 18.01 13.17 -11.01
CA PHE A 107 17.28 14.44 -11.08
C PHE A 107 16.43 14.57 -12.35
N ALA A 108 16.82 13.92 -13.44
CA ALA A 108 16.13 13.98 -14.73
C ALA A 108 14.98 12.98 -14.78
N ARG A 109 13.73 13.48 -14.96
CA ARG A 109 12.51 12.65 -15.08
C ARG A 109 12.62 11.61 -16.19
N SER A 110 13.12 12.00 -17.36
CA SER A 110 13.31 11.08 -18.51
C SER A 110 14.21 9.90 -18.18
N ARG A 111 15.28 10.15 -17.41
CA ARG A 111 16.19 9.09 -16.98
C ARG A 111 15.54 8.16 -15.98
N ASN A 112 14.72 8.70 -15.06
CA ASN A 112 13.99 7.90 -14.09
C ASN A 112 12.96 6.98 -14.76
N LEU A 113 12.32 7.42 -15.85
CA LEU A 113 11.41 6.57 -16.62
C LEU A 113 12.13 5.38 -17.23
N VAL A 114 13.29 5.60 -17.85
CA VAL A 114 14.11 4.51 -18.43
C VAL A 114 14.60 3.55 -17.34
N LEU A 115 15.07 4.09 -16.21
CA LEU A 115 15.49 3.27 -15.07
C LEU A 115 14.36 2.44 -14.50
N LEU A 116 13.15 3.00 -14.44
CA LEU A 116 11.97 2.29 -13.93
C LEU A 116 11.54 1.15 -14.87
N GLU A 117 11.58 1.40 -16.18
CA GLU A 117 11.35 0.36 -17.19
C GLU A 117 12.33 -0.80 -17.04
N GLN A 118 13.62 -0.50 -16.93
CA GLN A 118 14.66 -1.50 -16.70
C GLN A 118 14.44 -2.26 -15.38
N ALA A 119 14.10 -1.52 -14.29
CA ALA A 119 13.84 -2.13 -13.01
C ALA A 119 12.63 -3.09 -13.03
N PHE A 120 11.59 -2.77 -13.79
CA PHE A 120 10.44 -3.67 -13.99
C PHE A 120 10.80 -4.90 -14.81
N GLN A 121 11.68 -4.79 -15.79
CA GLN A 121 12.18 -5.94 -16.55
C GLN A 121 13.00 -6.90 -15.66
N GLU A 122 13.69 -6.37 -14.66
CA GLU A 122 14.49 -7.15 -13.71
C GLU A 122 13.65 -7.88 -12.62
N LEU A 123 12.34 -7.68 -12.57
CA LEU A 123 11.47 -8.32 -11.57
C LEU A 123 11.24 -9.83 -11.77
N ASN A 124 12.02 -10.47 -12.65
CA ASN A 124 12.03 -11.93 -12.84
C ASN A 124 10.63 -12.57 -13.04
N GLY A 125 9.75 -11.87 -13.74
CA GLY A 125 8.42 -12.36 -14.08
C GLY A 125 7.32 -12.02 -13.06
N THR A 126 7.63 -11.40 -11.92
CA THR A 126 6.58 -10.88 -11.02
C THR A 126 5.91 -9.64 -11.61
N THR A 127 4.63 -9.46 -11.33
CA THR A 127 3.86 -8.29 -11.78
C THR A 127 3.99 -7.16 -10.75
N PRO A 128 4.50 -5.96 -11.10
CA PRO A 128 4.50 -4.83 -10.18
C PRO A 128 3.07 -4.35 -9.92
N VAL A 129 2.73 -4.18 -8.65
CA VAL A 129 1.44 -3.64 -8.20
C VAL A 129 1.70 -2.31 -7.49
N VAL A 130 1.40 -1.22 -8.17
CA VAL A 130 1.59 0.13 -7.63
C VAL A 130 0.30 0.58 -6.96
N VAL A 131 0.38 0.95 -5.69
CA VAL A 131 -0.74 1.50 -4.91
C VAL A 131 -0.40 2.93 -4.50
N LEU A 132 -1.24 3.87 -4.91
CA LEU A 132 -1.16 5.28 -4.54
C LEU A 132 -2.27 5.58 -3.54
N ASP A 133 -1.91 5.78 -2.29
CA ASP A 133 -2.87 6.22 -1.28
C ASP A 133 -3.04 7.73 -1.35
N GLU A 134 -4.23 8.23 -0.94
CA GLU A 134 -4.60 9.66 -0.99
C GLU A 134 -4.38 10.28 -2.39
N GLY A 135 -4.73 9.56 -3.44
CA GLY A 135 -4.48 9.93 -4.84
C GLY A 135 -4.92 11.35 -5.23
N GLN A 136 -5.94 11.91 -4.55
CA GLN A 136 -6.43 13.27 -4.78
C GLN A 136 -5.45 14.36 -4.32
N LEU A 137 -4.48 14.05 -3.49
CA LEU A 137 -3.49 15.00 -2.96
C LEU A 137 -2.25 15.12 -3.87
N TYR A 138 -2.12 14.27 -4.87
CA TYR A 138 -1.04 14.40 -5.85
C TYR A 138 -1.29 15.62 -6.75
N PRO A 139 -0.25 16.43 -7.04
CA PRO A 139 -0.41 17.60 -7.87
C PRO A 139 -0.78 17.21 -9.31
N PRO A 140 -1.52 18.08 -10.04
CA PRO A 140 -1.82 17.86 -11.45
C PRO A 140 -0.55 17.61 -12.27
N GLY A 141 -0.50 16.52 -13.01
CA GLY A 141 0.67 16.12 -13.82
C GLY A 141 1.75 15.35 -13.06
N ALA A 142 1.45 14.86 -11.85
CA ALA A 142 2.31 13.94 -11.13
C ALA A 142 2.41 12.58 -11.84
#